data_81a4671db9e852283061678943f7151f
#
_entry.id   81a4671db9e852283061678943f7151f
#
_cell.length_a   1.000
_cell.length_b   1.000
_cell.length_c   1.000
_cell.angle_alpha   90.00
_cell.angle_beta   90.00
_cell.angle_gamma   90.00
#
_symmetry.space_group_name_H-M   'P 1'
#
loop_
_entity.id
_entity.type
_entity.pdbx_description
1 polymer ?
#
loop_
_entity_poly.entity_id
_entity_poly.type
_entity_poly.pdbx_seq_one_letter_code
_entity_poly.pdbx_strand_id
1 'polypeptide(L)'
;MNINRHDFYERYQKGELKIALIGMSNVGKSYTATRLAEHYEFSLIEVDKLIRTDMGHESMKDFAEWQGQPFTNGYAEREEISIEKETIATKSAISSKKSNTLIDTTGSVIYVKEDVLEELVNNFYVVYIQVHEDHIERLKNDYFSNPKPLIWNNHYRKINTKSPIESLFACYPELLEARRKAYENIADKIISSSKILDKKTDINELFKLLQPAD
;
A
#
# COMPACT_ATOMS: atom_id res chain seq x y z
N MET A 1 13.99 -8.02 -1.73
CA MET A 1 15.19 -8.28 -2.59
C MET A 1 16.31 -7.33 -2.16
N ASN A 2 17.39 -7.83 -1.59
CA ASN A 2 18.49 -6.94 -1.15
C ASN A 2 19.42 -6.64 -2.36
N ILE A 3 19.36 -5.40 -2.87
CA ILE A 3 20.20 -4.92 -3.98
C ILE A 3 20.97 -3.66 -3.53
N ASN A 4 22.20 -3.50 -4.02
CA ASN A 4 22.96 -2.28 -3.81
C ASN A 4 22.64 -1.21 -4.86
N ARG A 5 23.17 0.00 -4.72
CA ARG A 5 22.91 1.11 -5.65
C ARG A 5 23.38 0.82 -7.07
N HIS A 6 24.50 0.11 -7.26
CA HIS A 6 25.00 -0.26 -8.58
C HIS A 6 24.03 -1.22 -9.28
N ASP A 7 23.59 -2.29 -8.60
CA ASP A 7 22.64 -3.26 -9.12
C ASP A 7 21.29 -2.62 -9.44
N PHE A 8 20.85 -1.64 -8.63
CA PHE A 8 19.63 -0.87 -8.87
C PHE A 8 19.69 -0.13 -10.20
N TYR A 9 20.77 0.60 -10.48
CA TYR A 9 20.96 1.31 -11.74
C TYR A 9 21.16 0.39 -12.93
N GLU A 10 21.94 -0.68 -12.77
CA GLU A 10 22.18 -1.66 -13.82
C GLU A 10 20.85 -2.31 -14.26
N ARG A 11 20.03 -2.74 -13.32
CA ARG A 11 18.69 -3.28 -13.62
C ARG A 11 17.78 -2.24 -14.27
N TYR A 12 17.81 -1.01 -13.78
CA TYR A 12 17.03 0.08 -14.41
C TYR A 12 17.41 0.28 -15.88
N GLN A 13 18.71 0.35 -16.18
CA GLN A 13 19.20 0.53 -17.56
C GLN A 13 18.85 -0.64 -18.47
N LYS A 14 18.81 -1.86 -17.92
CA LYS A 14 18.41 -3.06 -18.66
C LYS A 14 16.90 -3.22 -18.81
N GLY A 15 16.10 -2.38 -18.20
CA GLY A 15 14.64 -2.53 -18.17
C GLY A 15 14.15 -3.66 -17.26
N GLU A 16 14.95 -4.07 -16.29
CA GLU A 16 14.70 -5.21 -15.39
C GLU A 16 14.40 -4.79 -13.94
N LEU A 17 14.39 -3.50 -13.65
CA LEU A 17 14.13 -3.01 -12.30
C LEU A 17 12.66 -3.19 -11.95
N LYS A 18 12.42 -3.85 -10.82
CA LYS A 18 11.09 -4.10 -10.27
C LYS A 18 10.98 -3.48 -8.89
N ILE A 19 10.05 -2.54 -8.71
CA ILE A 19 9.81 -1.84 -7.44
C ILE A 19 8.37 -2.08 -7.00
N ALA A 20 8.17 -2.36 -5.72
CA ALA A 20 6.86 -2.36 -5.09
C ALA A 20 6.79 -1.26 -4.02
N LEU A 21 5.84 -0.34 -4.15
CA LEU A 21 5.56 0.68 -3.13
C LEU A 21 4.53 0.13 -2.16
N ILE A 22 4.88 0.06 -0.88
CA ILE A 22 4.01 -0.40 0.20
C ILE A 22 3.80 0.71 1.23
N GLY A 23 2.76 0.59 2.04
CA GLY A 23 2.43 1.54 3.10
C GLY A 23 0.94 1.86 3.15
N MET A 24 0.54 2.63 4.16
CA MET A 24 -0.85 3.04 4.38
C MET A 24 -1.47 3.75 3.17
N SER A 25 -2.80 3.79 3.12
CA SER A 25 -3.49 4.69 2.20
C SER A 25 -3.13 6.16 2.50
N ASN A 26 -3.14 7.01 1.50
CA ASN A 26 -2.88 8.47 1.59
C ASN A 26 -1.47 8.88 2.07
N VAL A 27 -0.48 7.97 2.05
CA VAL A 27 0.92 8.31 2.38
C VAL A 27 1.75 8.80 1.18
N GLY A 28 1.18 8.77 -0.03
CA GLY A 28 1.86 9.24 -1.24
C GLY A 28 2.33 8.15 -2.19
N LYS A 29 1.93 6.87 -2.01
CA LYS A 29 2.31 5.77 -2.93
C LYS A 29 1.92 6.08 -4.38
N SER A 30 0.65 6.30 -4.64
CA SER A 30 0.14 6.56 -6.00
C SER A 30 0.72 7.85 -6.60
N TYR A 31 0.91 8.89 -5.79
CA TYR A 31 1.59 10.11 -6.21
C TYR A 31 3.02 9.83 -6.68
N THR A 32 3.77 9.06 -5.91
CA THR A 32 5.13 8.63 -6.25
C THR A 32 5.15 7.77 -7.51
N ALA A 33 4.27 6.77 -7.56
CA ALA A 33 4.18 5.82 -8.65
C ALA A 33 3.89 6.51 -9.99
N THR A 34 2.90 7.40 -10.02
CA THR A 34 2.53 8.15 -11.23
C THR A 34 3.69 9.02 -11.71
N ARG A 35 4.32 9.81 -10.84
CA ARG A 35 5.45 10.66 -11.21
C ARG A 35 6.64 9.87 -11.76
N LEU A 36 6.96 8.73 -11.15
CA LEU A 36 8.04 7.87 -11.63
C LEU A 36 7.70 7.22 -12.98
N ALA A 37 6.47 6.76 -13.16
CA ALA A 37 6.03 6.20 -14.41
C ALA A 37 6.13 7.21 -15.57
N GLU A 38 5.72 8.45 -15.33
CA GLU A 38 5.74 9.52 -16.33
C GLU A 38 7.15 9.97 -16.73
N HIS A 39 8.11 9.98 -15.78
CA HIS A 39 9.43 10.57 -16.00
C HIS A 39 10.55 9.54 -16.21
N TYR A 40 10.39 8.34 -15.69
CA TYR A 40 11.40 7.26 -15.74
C TYR A 40 10.89 6.02 -16.49
N GLU A 41 9.81 6.16 -17.26
CA GLU A 41 9.27 5.12 -18.15
C GLU A 41 8.99 3.78 -17.44
N PHE A 42 8.62 3.81 -16.15
CA PHE A 42 8.17 2.63 -15.46
C PHE A 42 6.81 2.17 -15.98
N SER A 43 6.66 0.87 -16.14
CA SER A 43 5.36 0.23 -16.36
C SER A 43 4.60 0.17 -15.03
N LEU A 44 3.70 1.14 -14.79
CA LEU A 44 2.91 1.23 -13.59
C LEU A 44 1.78 0.19 -13.57
N ILE A 45 1.63 -0.48 -12.42
CA ILE A 45 0.53 -1.38 -12.11
C ILE A 45 -0.10 -0.94 -10.79
N GLU A 46 -1.36 -0.53 -10.84
CA GLU A 46 -2.13 -0.07 -9.69
C GLU A 46 -3.03 -1.21 -9.19
N VAL A 47 -2.68 -1.81 -8.06
CA VAL A 47 -3.41 -2.97 -7.52
C VAL A 47 -4.84 -2.59 -7.10
N ASP A 48 -5.04 -1.42 -6.48
CA ASP A 48 -6.37 -0.90 -6.14
C ASP A 48 -7.29 -0.82 -7.38
N LYS A 49 -6.76 -0.43 -8.53
CA LYS A 49 -7.50 -0.35 -9.78
C LYS A 49 -7.87 -1.73 -10.32
N LEU A 50 -6.95 -2.70 -10.23
CA LEU A 50 -7.22 -4.07 -10.64
C LEU A 50 -8.35 -4.68 -9.82
N ILE A 51 -8.30 -4.55 -8.48
CA ILE A 51 -9.33 -5.06 -7.58
C ILE A 51 -10.68 -4.42 -7.89
N ARG A 52 -10.72 -3.10 -7.95
CA ARG A 52 -11.94 -2.34 -8.21
C ARG A 52 -12.59 -2.73 -9.54
N THR A 53 -11.79 -2.87 -10.59
CA THR A 53 -12.27 -3.27 -11.91
C THR A 53 -12.83 -4.70 -11.91
N ASP A 54 -12.12 -5.64 -11.27
CA ASP A 54 -12.56 -7.05 -11.18
C ASP A 54 -13.85 -7.20 -10.38
N MET A 55 -14.03 -6.40 -9.34
CA MET A 55 -15.23 -6.39 -8.50
C MET A 55 -16.40 -5.57 -9.11
N GLY A 56 -16.19 -4.85 -10.21
CA GLY A 56 -17.21 -4.04 -10.85
C GLY A 56 -17.59 -2.76 -10.10
N HIS A 57 -16.72 -2.26 -9.20
CA HIS A 57 -16.96 -1.00 -8.50
C HIS A 57 -16.52 0.21 -9.34
N GLU A 58 -17.37 1.23 -9.42
CA GLU A 58 -17.06 2.46 -10.17
C GLU A 58 -16.02 3.33 -9.45
N SER A 59 -16.02 3.32 -8.12
CA SER A 59 -15.12 4.13 -7.29
C SER A 59 -14.61 3.38 -6.05
N MET A 60 -13.56 3.92 -5.42
CA MET A 60 -13.09 3.43 -4.11
C MET A 60 -14.12 3.66 -3.00
N LYS A 61 -14.99 4.64 -3.16
CA LYS A 61 -16.09 4.89 -2.24
C LYS A 61 -17.14 3.79 -2.31
N ASP A 62 -17.54 3.38 -3.52
CA ASP A 62 -18.48 2.28 -3.71
C ASP A 62 -17.92 0.97 -3.14
N PHE A 63 -16.64 0.73 -3.34
CA PHE A 63 -15.97 -0.42 -2.75
C PHE A 63 -15.97 -0.35 -1.20
N ALA A 64 -15.70 0.82 -0.60
CA ALA A 64 -15.75 1.01 0.84
C ALA A 64 -17.17 0.82 1.41
N GLU A 65 -18.18 1.31 0.70
CA GLU A 65 -19.60 1.13 1.06
C GLU A 65 -20.00 -0.35 1.00
N TRP A 66 -19.58 -1.06 -0.05
CA TRP A 66 -19.80 -2.50 -0.18
C TRP A 66 -19.10 -3.28 0.94
N GLN A 67 -17.85 -2.99 1.23
CA GLN A 67 -17.09 -3.69 2.27
C GLN A 67 -17.69 -3.42 3.66
N GLY A 68 -18.10 -2.20 3.92
CA GLY A 68 -18.66 -1.77 5.21
C GLY A 68 -17.62 -1.66 6.32
N GLN A 69 -18.09 -1.71 7.55
CA GLN A 69 -17.28 -1.56 8.76
C GLN A 69 -17.32 -2.85 9.60
N PRO A 70 -16.29 -3.12 10.44
CA PRO A 70 -16.19 -4.38 11.18
C PRO A 70 -17.33 -4.67 12.15
N PHE A 71 -18.15 -3.68 12.46
CA PHE A 71 -19.36 -3.84 13.28
C PHE A 71 -20.63 -4.05 12.46
N THR A 72 -20.55 -4.07 11.12
CA THR A 72 -21.72 -4.30 10.24
C THR A 72 -21.87 -5.79 9.92
N ASN A 73 -23.12 -6.22 9.75
CA ASN A 73 -23.40 -7.61 9.39
C ASN A 73 -22.73 -8.00 8.06
N GLY A 74 -22.13 -9.19 8.03
CA GLY A 74 -21.46 -9.74 6.83
C GLY A 74 -20.12 -9.06 6.50
N TYR A 75 -19.58 -8.21 7.39
CA TYR A 75 -18.26 -7.60 7.17
C TYR A 75 -17.15 -8.65 7.05
N ALA A 76 -17.11 -9.64 7.94
CA ALA A 76 -16.07 -10.67 7.93
C ALA A 76 -15.97 -11.40 6.58
N GLU A 77 -17.11 -11.79 6.00
CA GLU A 77 -17.15 -12.40 4.66
C GLU A 77 -16.62 -11.45 3.58
N ARG A 78 -17.02 -10.17 3.63
CA ARG A 78 -16.55 -9.17 2.66
C ARG A 78 -15.08 -8.81 2.82
N GLU A 79 -14.56 -8.85 4.05
CA GLU A 79 -13.15 -8.71 4.32
C GLU A 79 -12.34 -9.87 3.72
N GLU A 80 -12.79 -11.11 3.88
CA GLU A 80 -12.17 -12.29 3.27
C GLU A 80 -12.18 -12.19 1.74
N ILE A 81 -13.31 -11.81 1.14
CA ILE A 81 -13.41 -11.58 -0.31
C ILE A 81 -12.42 -10.50 -0.75
N SER A 82 -12.32 -9.39 -0.02
CA SER A 82 -11.39 -8.32 -0.33
C SER A 82 -9.94 -8.79 -0.30
N ILE A 83 -9.55 -9.58 0.70
CA ILE A 83 -8.20 -10.16 0.82
C ILE A 83 -7.94 -11.14 -0.34
N GLU A 84 -8.91 -11.96 -0.71
CA GLU A 84 -8.76 -12.88 -1.84
C GLU A 84 -8.59 -12.14 -3.17
N LYS A 85 -9.41 -11.11 -3.42
CA LYS A 85 -9.31 -10.27 -4.62
C LYS A 85 -7.96 -9.53 -4.68
N GLU A 86 -7.51 -9.01 -3.55
CA GLU A 86 -6.19 -8.38 -3.44
C GLU A 86 -5.06 -9.39 -3.71
N THR A 87 -5.17 -10.61 -3.19
CA THR A 87 -4.22 -11.69 -3.45
C THR A 87 -4.11 -11.99 -4.95
N ILE A 88 -5.25 -12.16 -5.63
CA ILE A 88 -5.29 -12.42 -7.06
C ILE A 88 -4.70 -11.25 -7.86
N ALA A 89 -5.09 -10.01 -7.54
CA ALA A 89 -4.60 -8.82 -8.21
C ALA A 89 -3.10 -8.62 -8.02
N THR A 90 -2.59 -8.83 -6.79
CA THR A 90 -1.15 -8.76 -6.48
C THR A 90 -0.37 -9.84 -7.23
N LYS A 91 -0.85 -11.06 -7.27
CA LYS A 91 -0.23 -12.15 -8.04
C LYS A 91 -0.18 -11.85 -9.54
N SER A 92 -1.26 -11.28 -10.09
CA SER A 92 -1.29 -10.80 -11.47
C SER A 92 -0.26 -9.70 -11.73
N ALA A 93 -0.13 -8.74 -10.80
CA ALA A 93 0.84 -7.65 -10.90
C ALA A 93 2.30 -8.17 -10.88
N ILE A 94 2.61 -9.10 -9.98
CA ILE A 94 3.94 -9.75 -9.87
C ILE A 94 4.31 -10.47 -11.17
N SER A 95 3.37 -11.14 -11.79
CA SER A 95 3.55 -11.94 -13.00
C SER A 95 3.76 -11.10 -14.27
N SER A 96 3.70 -9.77 -14.17
CA SER A 96 3.90 -8.87 -15.30
C SER A 96 5.33 -8.99 -15.88
N LYS A 97 5.41 -9.10 -17.20
CA LYS A 97 6.67 -9.18 -17.96
C LYS A 97 7.08 -7.84 -18.57
N LYS A 98 6.53 -6.75 -18.08
CA LYS A 98 6.83 -5.41 -18.60
C LYS A 98 8.22 -4.96 -18.14
N SER A 99 8.83 -4.10 -18.96
CA SER A 99 10.10 -3.45 -18.63
C SER A 99 9.92 -2.49 -17.44
N ASN A 100 10.92 -2.40 -16.56
CA ASN A 100 10.95 -1.51 -15.39
C ASN A 100 9.58 -1.40 -14.71
N THR A 101 9.20 -2.44 -13.98
CA THR A 101 7.86 -2.53 -13.38
C THR A 101 7.79 -1.81 -12.04
N LEU A 102 6.77 -1.00 -11.86
CA LEU A 102 6.43 -0.34 -10.60
C LEU A 102 5.02 -0.75 -10.17
N ILE A 103 4.92 -1.42 -9.02
CA ILE A 103 3.63 -1.79 -8.42
C ILE A 103 3.27 -0.77 -7.34
N ASP A 104 2.15 -0.09 -7.51
CA ASP A 104 1.46 0.65 -6.45
C ASP A 104 0.51 -0.31 -5.73
N THR A 105 0.93 -0.80 -4.56
CA THR A 105 0.15 -1.77 -3.79
C THR A 105 -0.95 -1.08 -2.99
N THR A 106 -1.91 -1.88 -2.51
CA THR A 106 -2.90 -1.39 -1.54
C THR A 106 -2.27 -1.17 -0.16
N GLY A 107 -3.03 -0.54 0.74
CA GLY A 107 -2.63 -0.46 2.16
C GLY A 107 -2.80 -1.78 2.93
N SER A 108 -3.30 -2.83 2.32
CA SER A 108 -3.56 -4.14 2.93
C SER A 108 -2.72 -5.27 2.34
N VAL A 109 -1.77 -4.97 1.46
CA VAL A 109 -0.90 -5.96 0.80
C VAL A 109 -0.23 -6.94 1.77
N ILE A 110 -0.02 -6.56 3.02
CA ILE A 110 0.52 -7.40 4.10
C ILE A 110 -0.42 -8.53 4.54
N TYR A 111 -1.67 -8.53 4.08
CA TYR A 111 -2.69 -9.53 4.41
C TYR A 111 -3.01 -10.47 3.23
N VAL A 112 -2.36 -10.31 2.08
CA VAL A 112 -2.46 -11.28 0.98
C VAL A 112 -1.91 -12.64 1.42
N LYS A 113 -2.23 -13.70 0.67
CA LYS A 113 -1.71 -15.04 0.97
C LYS A 113 -0.18 -15.02 1.04
N GLU A 114 0.37 -15.78 2.00
CA GLU A 114 1.80 -15.80 2.33
C GLU A 114 2.68 -16.10 1.12
N ASP A 115 2.31 -17.07 0.30
CA ASP A 115 3.02 -17.43 -0.93
C ASP A 115 3.13 -16.23 -1.91
N VAL A 116 2.08 -15.43 -2.02
CA VAL A 116 2.05 -14.24 -2.89
C VAL A 116 2.87 -13.09 -2.29
N LEU A 117 2.82 -12.91 -0.97
CA LEU A 117 3.65 -11.92 -0.28
C LEU A 117 5.13 -12.26 -0.40
N GLU A 118 5.49 -13.52 -0.20
CA GLU A 118 6.87 -14.01 -0.39
C GLU A 118 7.34 -13.81 -1.84
N GLU A 119 6.49 -14.12 -2.83
CA GLU A 119 6.81 -13.89 -4.24
C GLU A 119 7.06 -12.41 -4.53
N LEU A 120 6.24 -11.51 -3.96
CA LEU A 120 6.44 -10.06 -4.07
C LEU A 120 7.80 -9.64 -3.50
N VAL A 121 8.10 -10.02 -2.26
CA VAL A 121 9.34 -9.63 -1.55
C VAL A 121 10.59 -10.20 -2.24
N ASN A 122 10.51 -11.41 -2.78
CA ASN A 122 11.65 -12.06 -3.45
C ASN A 122 11.94 -11.46 -4.84
N ASN A 123 10.92 -10.99 -5.55
CA ASN A 123 11.06 -10.52 -6.93
C ASN A 123 11.12 -8.99 -7.09
N PHE A 124 10.71 -8.22 -6.09
CA PHE A 124 10.65 -6.77 -6.13
C PHE A 124 11.52 -6.12 -5.06
N TYR A 125 12.10 -4.98 -5.39
CA TYR A 125 12.69 -4.08 -4.41
C TYR A 125 11.55 -3.35 -3.70
N VAL A 126 11.32 -3.68 -2.43
CA VAL A 126 10.16 -3.23 -1.66
C VAL A 126 10.49 -1.92 -0.95
N VAL A 127 9.78 -0.86 -1.31
CA VAL A 127 9.93 0.47 -0.71
C VAL A 127 8.72 0.79 0.14
N TYR A 128 8.94 0.90 1.44
CA TYR A 128 7.91 1.32 2.39
C TYR A 128 7.87 2.84 2.51
N ILE A 129 6.74 3.44 2.15
CA ILE A 129 6.45 4.85 2.41
C ILE A 129 5.80 4.95 3.78
N GLN A 130 6.62 5.30 4.77
CA GLN A 130 6.22 5.40 6.17
C GLN A 130 5.50 6.71 6.43
N VAL A 131 4.36 6.65 7.11
CA VAL A 131 3.69 7.85 7.57
C VAL A 131 4.56 8.59 8.60
N HIS A 132 4.70 9.90 8.44
CA HIS A 132 5.33 10.74 9.46
C HIS A 132 4.41 10.87 10.68
N GLU A 133 4.96 10.90 11.88
CA GLU A 133 4.19 10.94 13.13
C GLU A 133 3.18 12.09 13.15
N ASP A 134 3.57 13.27 12.70
CA ASP A 134 2.69 14.45 12.60
C ASP A 134 1.47 14.25 11.67
N HIS A 135 1.49 13.23 10.82
CA HIS A 135 0.43 12.94 9.85
C HIS A 135 -0.52 11.82 10.30
N ILE A 136 -0.27 11.16 11.43
CA ILE A 136 -1.11 10.05 11.92
C ILE A 136 -2.53 10.51 12.18
N GLU A 137 -2.71 11.65 12.88
CA GLU A 137 -4.03 12.22 13.14
C GLU A 137 -4.75 12.64 11.82
N ARG A 138 -3.99 13.12 10.84
CA ARG A 138 -4.55 13.42 9.51
C ARG A 138 -5.05 12.14 8.82
N LEU A 139 -4.27 11.06 8.82
CA LEU A 139 -4.70 9.77 8.23
C LEU A 139 -5.96 9.24 8.89
N LYS A 140 -6.06 9.37 10.20
CA LYS A 140 -7.24 9.00 10.95
C LYS A 140 -8.45 9.82 10.50
N ASN A 141 -8.32 11.14 10.48
CA ASN A 141 -9.39 12.04 10.05
C ASN A 141 -9.81 11.78 8.58
N ASP A 142 -8.84 11.57 7.68
CA ASP A 142 -9.09 11.23 6.28
C ASP A 142 -9.88 9.93 6.13
N TYR A 143 -9.54 8.89 6.91
CA TYR A 143 -10.27 7.62 6.90
C TYR A 143 -11.74 7.79 7.30
N PHE A 144 -12.00 8.59 8.34
CA PHE A 144 -13.37 8.78 8.82
C PHE A 144 -14.19 9.78 7.99
N SER A 145 -13.54 10.71 7.28
CA SER A 145 -14.20 11.69 6.40
C SER A 145 -14.43 11.14 5.00
N ASN A 146 -13.48 10.34 4.48
CA ASN A 146 -13.51 9.72 3.17
C ASN A 146 -13.13 8.23 3.28
N PRO A 147 -14.06 7.40 3.75
CA PRO A 147 -13.77 5.99 3.98
C PRO A 147 -13.31 5.30 2.69
N LYS A 148 -12.19 4.60 2.81
CA LYS A 148 -11.70 3.64 1.81
C LYS A 148 -11.88 2.23 2.34
N PRO A 149 -11.93 1.20 1.47
CA PRO A 149 -11.92 -0.18 1.94
C PRO A 149 -10.75 -0.39 2.89
N LEU A 150 -11.00 -0.93 4.06
CA LEU A 150 -9.97 -1.16 5.07
C LEU A 150 -10.11 -2.56 5.64
N ILE A 151 -9.05 -3.33 5.58
CA ILE A 151 -8.94 -4.63 6.22
C ILE A 151 -8.58 -4.43 7.68
N TRP A 152 -9.44 -4.84 8.59
CA TRP A 152 -9.21 -4.70 10.03
C TRP A 152 -8.45 -5.89 10.61
N ASN A 153 -8.55 -7.05 10.00
CA ASN A 153 -7.82 -8.27 10.38
C ASN A 153 -7.84 -8.52 11.90
N ASN A 154 -9.04 -8.55 12.49
CA ASN A 154 -9.28 -8.76 13.92
C ASN A 154 -8.78 -7.64 14.87
N HIS A 155 -8.31 -6.50 14.37
CA HIS A 155 -7.91 -5.37 15.21
C HIS A 155 -9.11 -4.54 15.73
N TYR A 156 -10.32 -4.81 15.25
CA TYR A 156 -11.51 -4.18 15.80
C TYR A 156 -12.05 -4.99 16.99
N ARG A 157 -12.37 -4.29 18.07
CA ARG A 157 -13.13 -4.84 19.20
C ARG A 157 -14.18 -3.86 19.68
N LYS A 158 -15.38 -4.35 19.96
CA LYS A 158 -16.43 -3.53 20.55
C LYS A 158 -16.06 -3.18 22.00
N ILE A 159 -16.10 -1.91 22.35
CA ILE A 159 -15.91 -1.41 23.71
C ILE A 159 -17.29 -1.12 24.31
N ASN A 160 -17.65 -1.83 25.38
CA ASN A 160 -19.02 -1.82 25.94
C ASN A 160 -19.53 -0.42 26.33
N THR A 161 -18.63 0.50 26.70
CA THR A 161 -18.96 1.87 27.10
C THR A 161 -19.02 2.85 25.93
N LYS A 162 -18.81 2.39 24.70
CA LYS A 162 -18.70 3.23 23.50
C LYS A 162 -19.66 2.77 22.39
N SER A 163 -20.05 3.69 21.54
CA SER A 163 -20.70 3.34 20.27
C SER A 163 -19.78 2.53 19.36
N PRO A 164 -20.31 1.84 18.33
CA PRO A 164 -19.48 1.12 17.36
C PRO A 164 -18.42 2.00 16.70
N ILE A 165 -18.75 3.23 16.32
CA ILE A 165 -17.83 4.20 15.71
C ILE A 165 -16.75 4.66 16.70
N GLU A 166 -17.10 4.96 17.94
CA GLU A 166 -16.11 5.32 18.97
C GLU A 166 -15.19 4.15 19.31
N SER A 167 -15.69 2.91 19.26
CA SER A 167 -14.87 1.71 19.40
C SER A 167 -13.88 1.57 18.23
N LEU A 168 -14.33 1.85 17.01
CA LEU A 168 -13.51 1.87 15.81
C LEU A 168 -12.37 2.90 15.95
N PHE A 169 -12.70 4.14 16.35
CA PHE A 169 -11.70 5.19 16.61
C PHE A 169 -10.65 4.77 17.64
N ALA A 170 -11.08 4.07 18.68
CA ALA A 170 -10.19 3.61 19.74
C ALA A 170 -9.28 2.46 19.31
N CYS A 171 -9.72 1.60 18.37
CA CYS A 171 -8.94 0.48 17.86
C CYS A 171 -8.01 0.88 16.69
N TYR A 172 -8.28 1.98 16.01
CA TYR A 172 -7.53 2.38 14.81
C TYR A 172 -6.01 2.54 15.02
N PRO A 173 -5.51 3.15 16.11
CA PRO A 173 -4.07 3.23 16.38
C PRO A 173 -3.38 1.87 16.50
N GLU A 174 -4.06 0.87 17.07
CA GLU A 174 -3.53 -0.49 17.17
C GLU A 174 -3.37 -1.15 15.78
N LEU A 175 -4.36 -0.97 14.91
CA LEU A 175 -4.27 -1.40 13.53
C LEU A 175 -3.11 -0.72 12.79
N LEU A 176 -2.94 0.60 12.93
CA LEU A 176 -1.86 1.34 12.31
C LEU A 176 -0.49 0.83 12.77
N GLU A 177 -0.32 0.58 14.06
CA GLU A 177 0.94 0.09 14.63
C GLU A 177 1.26 -1.35 14.16
N ALA A 178 0.25 -2.22 14.11
CA ALA A 178 0.41 -3.57 13.58
C ALA A 178 0.85 -3.55 12.11
N ARG A 179 0.23 -2.72 11.29
CA ARG A 179 0.60 -2.55 9.89
C ARG A 179 2.00 -1.95 9.73
N ARG A 180 2.35 -0.94 10.53
CA ARG A 180 3.69 -0.35 10.52
C ARG A 180 4.77 -1.43 10.69
N LYS A 181 4.63 -2.28 11.71
CA LYS A 181 5.56 -3.39 11.97
C LYS A 181 5.61 -4.37 10.81
N ALA A 182 4.46 -4.72 10.24
CA ALA A 182 4.40 -5.64 9.12
C ALA A 182 5.10 -5.07 7.86
N TYR A 183 4.92 -3.78 7.54
CA TYR A 183 5.64 -3.15 6.44
C TYR A 183 7.15 -3.08 6.69
N GLU A 184 7.57 -2.71 7.91
CA GLU A 184 8.99 -2.64 8.28
C GLU A 184 9.70 -3.98 8.12
N ASN A 185 9.00 -5.09 8.41
CA ASN A 185 9.56 -6.44 8.31
C ASN A 185 9.83 -6.90 6.87
N ILE A 186 9.13 -6.36 5.89
CA ILE A 186 9.26 -6.79 4.49
C ILE A 186 9.92 -5.76 3.57
N ALA A 187 10.20 -4.56 4.09
CA ALA A 187 10.76 -3.47 3.29
C ALA A 187 12.28 -3.59 3.12
N ASP A 188 12.76 -3.41 1.90
CA ASP A 188 14.19 -3.21 1.61
C ASP A 188 14.62 -1.76 1.88
N LYS A 189 13.68 -0.81 1.75
CA LYS A 189 13.90 0.62 1.96
C LYS A 189 12.71 1.26 2.66
N ILE A 190 12.99 2.15 3.61
CA ILE A 190 11.96 2.94 4.29
C ILE A 190 12.18 4.42 3.97
N ILE A 191 11.12 5.10 3.56
CA ILE A 191 11.13 6.54 3.23
C ILE A 191 9.98 7.22 3.95
N SER A 192 10.26 8.36 4.61
CA SER A 192 9.19 9.15 5.22
C SER A 192 8.30 9.81 4.17
N SER A 193 6.98 9.72 4.35
CA SER A 193 5.99 10.40 3.53
C SER A 193 6.19 11.93 3.51
N SER A 194 6.75 12.52 4.56
CA SER A 194 7.04 13.96 4.62
C SER A 194 8.06 14.38 3.56
N LYS A 195 9.07 13.54 3.27
CA LYS A 195 10.05 13.80 2.20
C LYS A 195 9.45 13.69 0.81
N ILE A 196 8.53 12.74 0.61
CA ILE A 196 7.85 12.51 -0.68
C ILE A 196 6.85 13.62 -0.99
N LEU A 197 6.12 14.07 0.01
CA LEU A 197 5.06 15.07 -0.13
C LEU A 197 5.58 16.52 0.03
N ASP A 198 6.87 16.70 0.28
CA ASP A 198 7.46 18.05 0.26
C ASP A 198 7.40 18.62 -1.16
N LYS A 199 6.81 19.81 -1.29
CA LYS A 199 6.69 20.51 -2.57
C LYS A 199 8.04 20.85 -3.22
N LYS A 200 9.13 20.82 -2.44
CA LYS A 200 10.50 21.07 -2.93
C LYS A 200 11.14 19.82 -3.53
N THR A 201 10.62 18.62 -3.23
CA THR A 201 11.16 17.37 -3.75
C THR A 201 10.84 17.26 -5.24
N ASP A 202 11.83 17.50 -6.08
CA ASP A 202 11.71 17.30 -7.52
C ASP A 202 11.71 15.81 -7.88
N ILE A 203 11.52 15.49 -9.16
CA ILE A 203 11.42 14.11 -9.61
C ILE A 203 12.75 13.35 -9.50
N ASN A 204 13.88 14.02 -9.69
CA ASN A 204 15.19 13.39 -9.60
C ASN A 204 15.53 13.09 -8.13
N GLU A 205 15.16 14.00 -7.23
CA GLU A 205 15.31 13.79 -5.79
C GLU A 205 14.39 12.65 -5.32
N LEU A 206 13.15 12.61 -5.80
CA LEU A 206 12.22 11.52 -5.52
C LEU A 206 12.80 10.16 -5.95
N PHE A 207 13.38 10.07 -7.15
CA PHE A 207 14.01 8.84 -7.63
C PHE A 207 15.25 8.46 -6.81
N LYS A 208 16.04 9.45 -6.35
CA LYS A 208 17.18 9.20 -5.45
C LYS A 208 16.74 8.68 -4.08
N LEU A 209 15.63 9.18 -3.53
CA LEU A 209 15.09 8.71 -2.25
C LEU A 209 14.75 7.21 -2.27
N LEU A 210 14.32 6.68 -3.43
CA LEU A 210 13.97 5.27 -3.58
C LEU A 210 15.20 4.35 -3.65
N GLN A 211 16.36 4.88 -4.02
CA GLN A 211 17.57 4.06 -4.20
C GLN A 211 18.05 3.45 -2.88
N PRO A 212 18.69 2.27 -2.93
CA PRO A 212 19.41 1.73 -1.80
C PRO A 212 20.40 2.75 -1.19
N ALA A 213 20.67 2.63 0.09
CA ALA A 213 21.81 3.35 0.70
C ALA A 213 23.12 2.82 0.10
N ASP A 214 24.14 3.66 0.12
CA ASP A 214 25.51 3.28 -0.26
C ASP A 214 26.08 2.26 0.70
#